data_caf92c4e3ad94a209920070fdf2b8931
#
_entry.id   caf92c4e3ad94a209920070fdf2b8931
#
_cell.length_a   1.000
_cell.length_b   1.000
_cell.length_c   1.000
_cell.angle_alpha   90.00
_cell.angle_beta   90.00
_cell.angle_gamma   90.00
#
_symmetry.space_group_name_H-M   'P 1'
#
loop_
_entity.id
_entity.type
_entity.pdbx_description
1 polymer ?
#
loop_
_entity_poly.entity_id
_entity_poly.type
_entity_poly.pdbx_seq_one_letter_code
_entity_poly.pdbx_strand_id
1 'polypeptide(L)'
;EEVDDEANWTKANPSLPYLPNLLAETRKEYREWKKKPERLPAFMSKRMNLTEGAKEAAVTSWENIKATNKELPELKGWSCTVGIDYMKTSDFAAVNFHFKDGDKRYDINHAWICSASKDIPRIKAPWREWVKKGQLEYVDDIEIHPSVIANYIAEIGKKYSIAMVAIDNYRYSLLSDALARAGISKEHGNLMLVKQTDIITVVPIIDHCFLNQYFHWGDDPVLRWATNNTKVIRYGRQQGAD
;
A
#
# COMPACT_ATOMS: atom_id res chain seq x y z
N GLU A 1 17.49 4.79 -24.26
CA GLU A 1 18.20 4.59 -25.55
C GLU A 1 17.23 4.36 -26.72
N GLU A 2 16.29 3.41 -26.68
CA GLU A 2 15.34 3.20 -27.78
C GLU A 2 14.42 4.39 -28.06
N VAL A 3 14.04 5.14 -27.04
CA VAL A 3 13.15 6.31 -27.14
C VAL A 3 13.82 7.51 -27.80
N ASP A 4 15.14 7.54 -27.84
CA ASP A 4 15.92 8.61 -28.46
C ASP A 4 15.98 8.50 -29.98
N ASP A 5 15.61 7.34 -30.51
CA ASP A 5 15.44 7.12 -31.95
C ASP A 5 13.94 7.21 -32.33
N GLU A 6 13.61 8.28 -33.08
CA GLU A 6 12.24 8.55 -33.53
C GLU A 6 11.64 7.39 -34.34
N ALA A 7 12.46 6.60 -35.07
CA ALA A 7 11.99 5.46 -35.83
C ALA A 7 11.32 4.39 -34.95
N ASN A 8 11.71 4.30 -33.68
CA ASN A 8 11.13 3.37 -32.72
C ASN A 8 9.77 3.82 -32.16
N TRP A 9 9.40 5.08 -32.30
CA TRP A 9 8.13 5.60 -31.75
C TRP A 9 6.91 4.95 -32.40
N THR A 10 7.05 4.48 -33.65
CA THR A 10 5.99 3.75 -34.35
C THR A 10 5.68 2.39 -33.73
N LYS A 11 6.63 1.77 -33.01
CA LYS A 11 6.38 0.53 -32.25
C LYS A 11 5.37 0.75 -31.14
N ALA A 12 5.43 1.89 -30.47
CA ALA A 12 4.52 2.26 -29.39
C ALA A 12 3.21 2.87 -29.91
N ASN A 13 3.30 3.59 -31.04
CA ASN A 13 2.16 4.28 -31.64
C ASN A 13 2.19 4.14 -33.16
N PRO A 14 1.60 3.05 -33.70
CA PRO A 14 1.59 2.79 -35.15
C PRO A 14 0.90 3.85 -36.00
N SER A 15 0.10 4.74 -35.38
CA SER A 15 -0.60 5.82 -36.07
C SER A 15 0.27 7.03 -36.41
N LEU A 16 1.45 7.17 -35.79
CA LEU A 16 2.31 8.35 -35.95
C LEU A 16 2.65 8.69 -37.42
N PRO A 17 2.94 7.74 -38.31
CA PRO A 17 3.25 8.06 -39.71
C PRO A 17 2.06 8.64 -40.49
N TYR A 18 0.85 8.35 -40.04
CA TYR A 18 -0.39 8.74 -40.72
C TYR A 18 -1.03 10.02 -40.14
N LEU A 19 -0.53 10.51 -39.01
CA LEU A 19 -1.09 11.66 -38.28
C LEU A 19 0.00 12.73 -38.06
N PRO A 20 0.24 13.63 -39.03
CA PRO A 20 1.31 14.64 -38.92
C PRO A 20 1.23 15.53 -37.68
N ASN A 21 0.01 15.91 -37.26
CA ASN A 21 -0.19 16.69 -36.04
C ASN A 21 0.22 15.94 -34.80
N LEU A 22 -0.12 14.64 -34.71
CA LEU A 22 0.26 13.79 -33.58
C LEU A 22 1.79 13.62 -33.51
N LEU A 23 2.45 13.45 -34.66
CA LEU A 23 3.90 13.38 -34.73
C LEU A 23 4.56 14.69 -34.27
N ALA A 24 4.03 15.84 -34.71
CA ALA A 24 4.54 17.14 -34.31
C ALA A 24 4.40 17.38 -32.78
N GLU A 25 3.26 17.01 -32.21
CA GLU A 25 3.05 17.06 -30.75
C GLU A 25 4.01 16.13 -30.00
N THR A 26 4.18 14.90 -30.49
CA THR A 26 5.10 13.93 -29.88
C THR A 26 6.54 14.46 -29.87
N ARG A 27 6.99 15.05 -30.98
CA ARG A 27 8.31 15.71 -31.08
C ARG A 27 8.43 16.91 -30.13
N LYS A 28 7.35 17.67 -29.94
CA LYS A 28 7.34 18.78 -28.99
C LYS A 28 7.48 18.26 -27.56
N GLU A 29 6.67 17.31 -27.16
CA GLU A 29 6.70 16.70 -25.81
C GLU A 29 8.05 16.00 -25.54
N TYR A 30 8.66 15.34 -26.54
CA TYR A 30 9.99 14.77 -26.45
C TYR A 30 11.05 15.84 -26.13
N ARG A 31 11.04 16.98 -26.84
CA ARG A 31 11.97 18.09 -26.58
C ARG A 31 11.74 18.74 -25.23
N GLU A 32 10.50 18.76 -24.75
CA GLU A 32 10.16 19.30 -23.44
C GLU A 32 10.72 18.45 -22.30
N TRP A 33 10.59 17.12 -22.37
CA TRP A 33 11.15 16.27 -21.33
C TRP A 33 12.68 16.23 -21.35
N LYS A 34 13.32 16.35 -22.52
CA LYS A 34 14.78 16.48 -22.59
C LYS A 34 15.30 17.73 -21.86
N LYS A 35 14.48 18.80 -21.80
CA LYS A 35 14.79 20.01 -21.02
C LYS A 35 14.35 19.91 -19.55
N LYS A 36 13.34 19.11 -19.26
CA LYS A 36 12.72 18.94 -17.94
C LYS A 36 12.53 17.45 -17.65
N PRO A 37 13.56 16.78 -17.08
CA PRO A 37 13.57 15.33 -16.86
C PRO A 37 12.36 14.81 -16.05
N GLU A 38 11.77 15.64 -15.21
CA GLU A 38 10.54 15.33 -14.45
C GLU A 38 9.33 15.01 -15.33
N ARG A 39 9.34 15.37 -16.61
CA ARG A 39 8.27 15.08 -17.58
C ARG A 39 8.41 13.72 -18.27
N LEU A 40 9.53 13.02 -18.08
CA LEU A 40 9.80 11.73 -18.71
C LEU A 40 8.69 10.69 -18.43
N PRO A 41 8.22 10.47 -17.19
CA PRO A 41 7.19 9.47 -16.92
C PRO A 41 5.89 9.74 -17.69
N ALA A 42 5.49 11.00 -17.79
CA ALA A 42 4.28 11.40 -18.54
C ALA A 42 4.44 11.16 -20.05
N PHE A 43 5.61 11.48 -20.62
CA PHE A 43 5.92 11.22 -22.02
C PHE A 43 5.95 9.72 -22.33
N MET A 44 6.63 8.93 -21.50
CA MET A 44 6.74 7.49 -21.67
C MET A 44 5.36 6.80 -21.59
N SER A 45 4.53 7.19 -20.63
CA SER A 45 3.18 6.64 -20.50
C SER A 45 2.26 7.04 -21.64
N LYS A 46 2.25 8.35 -22.00
CA LYS A 46 1.29 8.91 -22.95
C LYS A 46 1.65 8.58 -24.41
N ARG A 47 2.94 8.58 -24.75
CA ARG A 47 3.43 8.49 -26.14
C ARG A 47 4.09 7.16 -26.45
N MET A 48 4.70 6.51 -25.47
CA MET A 48 5.47 5.29 -25.66
C MET A 48 4.73 4.03 -25.17
N ASN A 49 3.53 4.17 -24.61
CA ASN A 49 2.75 3.08 -23.98
C ASN A 49 3.55 2.27 -22.94
N LEU A 50 4.63 2.85 -22.45
CA LEU A 50 5.42 2.28 -21.40
C LEU A 50 4.93 2.88 -20.08
N THR A 51 4.24 2.09 -19.29
CA THR A 51 3.99 2.42 -17.91
C THR A 51 5.32 2.33 -17.16
N GLU A 52 6.18 3.32 -17.33
CA GLU A 52 7.09 3.68 -16.26
C GLU A 52 6.18 4.22 -15.16
N GLY A 53 5.61 3.30 -14.41
CA GLY A 53 5.00 3.63 -13.15
C GLY A 53 6.07 4.41 -12.41
N ALA A 54 5.73 5.64 -12.02
CA ALA A 54 6.66 6.56 -11.42
C ALA A 54 7.47 5.80 -10.35
N LYS A 55 8.69 5.36 -10.67
CA LYS A 55 9.63 4.76 -9.69
C LYS A 55 9.80 5.69 -8.49
N GLU A 56 9.62 7.00 -8.73
CA GLU A 56 9.61 8.04 -7.70
C GLU A 56 8.36 8.04 -6.80
N ALA A 57 7.29 7.36 -7.19
CA ALA A 57 6.06 7.29 -6.40
C ALA A 57 5.90 5.95 -5.66
N ALA A 58 6.74 4.96 -5.90
CA ALA A 58 6.74 3.71 -5.15
C ALA A 58 7.28 3.94 -3.73
N VAL A 59 6.73 3.23 -2.75
CA VAL A 59 7.23 3.27 -1.36
C VAL A 59 8.69 2.83 -1.31
N THR A 60 9.05 1.77 -2.05
CA THR A 60 10.41 1.26 -2.16
C THR A 60 10.57 0.40 -3.41
N SER A 61 11.76 -0.11 -3.68
CA SER A 61 11.99 -1.04 -4.80
C SER A 61 11.40 -2.42 -4.53
N TRP A 62 11.10 -3.15 -5.61
CA TRP A 62 10.61 -4.53 -5.50
C TRP A 62 11.62 -5.47 -4.81
N GLU A 63 12.91 -5.22 -4.99
CA GLU A 63 13.99 -5.96 -4.33
C GLU A 63 13.90 -5.82 -2.81
N ASN A 64 13.68 -4.62 -2.31
CA ASN A 64 13.49 -4.36 -0.89
C ASN A 64 12.21 -5.01 -0.34
N ILE A 65 11.10 -4.98 -1.13
CA ILE A 65 9.86 -5.65 -0.76
C ILE A 65 10.08 -7.17 -0.67
N LYS A 66 10.76 -7.78 -1.64
CA LYS A 66 11.10 -9.22 -1.59
C LYS A 66 11.98 -9.57 -0.40
N ALA A 67 12.89 -8.68 -0.02
CA ALA A 67 13.78 -8.89 1.11
C ALA A 67 13.06 -8.96 2.47
N THR A 68 11.78 -8.60 2.55
CA THR A 68 10.95 -8.77 3.75
C THR A 68 10.53 -10.22 4.02
N ASN A 69 10.71 -11.14 3.04
CA ASN A 69 10.42 -12.57 3.19
C ASN A 69 11.50 -13.23 4.07
N LYS A 70 11.48 -12.92 5.35
CA LYS A 70 12.37 -13.45 6.38
C LYS A 70 11.53 -14.11 7.44
N GLU A 71 12.05 -15.20 8.03
CA GLU A 71 11.36 -15.89 9.11
C GLU A 71 11.09 -14.97 10.30
N LEU A 72 9.94 -15.21 10.92
CA LEU A 72 9.56 -14.54 12.17
C LEU A 72 10.09 -15.35 13.35
N PRO A 73 10.64 -14.70 14.38
CA PRO A 73 10.99 -15.38 15.62
C PRO A 73 9.71 -15.78 16.38
N GLU A 74 9.86 -16.51 17.49
CA GLU A 74 8.74 -16.72 18.41
C GLU A 74 8.38 -15.40 19.10
N LEU A 75 7.20 -14.87 18.75
CA LEU A 75 6.73 -13.55 19.20
C LEU A 75 5.73 -13.63 20.37
N LYS A 76 5.42 -14.83 20.86
CA LYS A 76 4.46 -15.02 21.97
C LYS A 76 4.87 -14.20 23.21
N GLY A 77 3.94 -13.42 23.74
CA GLY A 77 4.15 -12.57 24.89
C GLY A 77 4.85 -11.23 24.60
N TRP A 78 5.28 -11.01 23.37
CA TRP A 78 5.91 -9.73 23.00
C TRP A 78 4.90 -8.59 22.99
N SER A 79 5.41 -7.37 23.28
CA SER A 79 4.64 -6.14 23.10
C SER A 79 4.54 -5.77 21.62
N CYS A 80 3.35 -5.36 21.18
CA CYS A 80 3.11 -4.93 19.82
C CYS A 80 2.17 -3.73 19.75
N THR A 81 2.21 -3.05 18.62
CA THR A 81 1.18 -2.10 18.20
C THR A 81 0.36 -2.73 17.07
N VAL A 82 -0.93 -2.37 16.98
CA VAL A 82 -1.83 -2.92 15.96
C VAL A 82 -2.27 -1.80 15.05
N GLY A 83 -2.07 -1.95 13.75
CA GLY A 83 -2.62 -1.06 12.72
C GLY A 83 -3.87 -1.65 12.09
N ILE A 84 -4.90 -0.84 11.90
CA ILE A 84 -6.15 -1.24 11.24
C ILE A 84 -6.35 -0.37 10.00
N ASP A 85 -6.50 -1.01 8.84
CA ASP A 85 -7.08 -0.41 7.65
C ASP A 85 -8.42 -1.09 7.37
N TYR A 86 -9.50 -0.32 7.40
CA TYR A 86 -10.85 -0.88 7.33
C TYR A 86 -11.66 -0.32 6.19
N MET A 87 -12.05 -1.20 5.29
CA MET A 87 -13.02 -0.93 4.24
C MET A 87 -14.20 -1.91 4.35
N LYS A 88 -15.42 -1.37 4.29
CA LYS A 88 -16.65 -2.15 4.51
C LYS A 88 -16.97 -3.06 3.33
N THR A 89 -16.97 -2.50 2.12
CA THR A 89 -17.53 -3.13 0.91
C THR A 89 -16.64 -3.03 -0.32
N SER A 90 -15.59 -2.26 -0.26
CA SER A 90 -14.65 -2.08 -1.38
C SER A 90 -13.23 -2.26 -0.87
N ASP A 91 -12.34 -2.79 -1.75
CA ASP A 91 -10.96 -3.03 -1.37
C ASP A 91 -10.80 -4.11 -0.27
N PHE A 92 -9.66 -4.12 0.40
CA PHE A 92 -9.35 -5.04 1.51
C PHE A 92 -9.57 -4.35 2.85
N ALA A 93 -9.97 -5.13 3.87
CA ALA A 93 -9.71 -4.74 5.25
C ALA A 93 -8.46 -5.48 5.73
N ALA A 94 -7.67 -4.85 6.57
CA ALA A 94 -6.44 -5.46 7.10
C ALA A 94 -6.17 -5.06 8.54
N VAL A 95 -5.54 -5.98 9.26
CA VAL A 95 -4.99 -5.77 10.61
C VAL A 95 -3.55 -6.22 10.60
N ASN A 96 -2.65 -5.36 11.06
CA ASN A 96 -1.23 -5.67 11.17
C ASN A 96 -0.77 -5.53 12.63
N PHE A 97 -0.16 -6.60 13.18
CA PHE A 97 0.53 -6.61 14.46
C PHE A 97 2.00 -6.32 14.22
N HIS A 98 2.47 -5.18 14.68
CA HIS A 98 3.82 -4.69 14.51
C HIS A 98 4.63 -4.83 15.79
N PHE A 99 5.76 -5.53 15.71
CA PHE A 99 6.68 -5.76 16.81
C PHE A 99 8.03 -5.11 16.48
N LYS A 100 8.72 -4.65 17.52
CA LYS A 100 10.02 -4.01 17.40
C LYS A 100 11.03 -4.63 18.35
N ASP A 101 12.21 -4.96 17.81
CA ASP A 101 13.39 -5.37 18.57
C ASP A 101 14.63 -4.66 18.00
N GLY A 102 15.13 -3.68 18.72
CA GLY A 102 16.17 -2.80 18.20
C GLY A 102 15.73 -2.14 16.88
N ASP A 103 16.49 -2.41 15.83
CA ASP A 103 16.19 -1.92 14.48
C ASP A 103 15.25 -2.85 13.70
N LYS A 104 15.12 -4.10 14.10
CA LYS A 104 14.27 -5.08 13.42
C LYS A 104 12.78 -4.79 13.66
N ARG A 105 12.01 -5.05 12.64
CA ARG A 105 10.55 -4.90 12.60
C ARG A 105 9.94 -6.21 12.14
N TYR A 106 9.04 -6.74 12.94
CA TYR A 106 8.32 -7.98 12.63
C TYR A 106 6.85 -7.67 12.48
N ASP A 107 6.25 -8.12 11.40
CA ASP A 107 4.86 -7.84 11.10
C ASP A 107 4.10 -9.13 10.88
N ILE A 108 2.96 -9.27 11.56
CA ILE A 108 1.96 -10.31 11.34
C ILE A 108 0.72 -9.62 10.81
N ASN A 109 0.45 -9.80 9.53
CA ASN A 109 -0.67 -9.20 8.86
C ASN A 109 -1.78 -10.21 8.62
N HIS A 110 -3.02 -9.77 8.67
CA HIS A 110 -4.18 -10.50 8.21
C HIS A 110 -5.09 -9.57 7.41
N ALA A 111 -5.59 -10.07 6.29
CA ALA A 111 -6.43 -9.29 5.41
C ALA A 111 -7.72 -10.04 5.05
N TRP A 112 -8.77 -9.28 4.79
CA TRP A 112 -10.08 -9.76 4.37
C TRP A 112 -10.50 -9.10 3.06
N ILE A 113 -11.24 -9.85 2.26
CA ILE A 113 -11.95 -9.35 1.08
C ILE A 113 -13.37 -9.90 1.09
N CYS A 114 -14.39 -9.06 0.86
CA CYS A 114 -15.78 -9.54 0.84
C CYS A 114 -16.26 -9.82 -0.59
N SER A 115 -17.26 -10.72 -0.71
CA SER A 115 -17.86 -11.13 -1.98
C SER A 115 -18.48 -9.97 -2.76
N ALA A 116 -19.02 -8.97 -2.07
CA ALA A 116 -19.63 -7.78 -2.67
C ALA A 116 -18.64 -6.71 -3.11
N SER A 117 -17.32 -6.92 -2.93
CA SER A 117 -16.31 -5.91 -3.33
C SER A 117 -16.33 -5.68 -4.84
N LYS A 118 -16.60 -4.41 -5.21
CA LYS A 118 -16.59 -3.96 -6.61
C LYS A 118 -15.19 -3.97 -7.23
N ASP A 119 -14.16 -4.09 -6.42
CA ASP A 119 -12.77 -4.07 -6.86
C ASP A 119 -12.25 -5.46 -7.25
N ILE A 120 -12.95 -6.54 -6.86
CA ILE A 120 -12.59 -7.92 -7.22
C ILE A 120 -12.25 -8.08 -8.73
N PRO A 121 -13.05 -7.55 -9.68
CA PRO A 121 -12.72 -7.68 -11.10
C PRO A 121 -11.46 -6.93 -11.53
N ARG A 122 -11.02 -5.95 -10.73
CA ARG A 122 -9.84 -5.12 -10.99
C ARG A 122 -8.57 -5.67 -10.36
N ILE A 123 -8.70 -6.56 -9.37
CA ILE A 123 -7.57 -7.16 -8.66
C ILE A 123 -6.92 -8.18 -9.59
N LYS A 124 -5.74 -7.83 -10.13
CA LYS A 124 -4.95 -8.72 -11.01
C LYS A 124 -4.09 -9.73 -10.24
N ALA A 125 -3.96 -9.56 -8.93
CA ALA A 125 -3.23 -10.48 -8.07
C ALA A 125 -3.94 -11.85 -7.96
N PRO A 126 -3.21 -12.93 -7.65
CA PRO A 126 -3.77 -14.28 -7.49
C PRO A 126 -4.50 -14.44 -6.14
N TRP A 127 -5.41 -13.53 -5.81
CA TRP A 127 -6.06 -13.47 -4.50
C TRP A 127 -6.81 -14.76 -4.14
N ARG A 128 -7.37 -15.48 -5.13
CA ARG A 128 -8.05 -16.77 -4.88
C ARG A 128 -7.08 -17.86 -4.40
N GLU A 129 -5.83 -17.81 -4.85
CA GLU A 129 -4.78 -18.72 -4.37
C GLU A 129 -4.39 -18.37 -2.93
N TRP A 130 -4.32 -17.08 -2.61
CA TRP A 130 -4.06 -16.63 -1.24
C TRP A 130 -5.16 -17.07 -0.27
N VAL A 131 -6.42 -17.01 -0.70
CA VAL A 131 -7.55 -17.54 0.08
C VAL A 131 -7.40 -19.06 0.31
N LYS A 132 -7.08 -19.83 -0.74
CA LYS A 132 -6.86 -21.29 -0.62
C LYS A 132 -5.73 -21.65 0.33
N LYS A 133 -4.69 -20.80 0.42
CA LYS A 133 -3.55 -20.98 1.31
C LYS A 133 -3.75 -20.40 2.72
N GLY A 134 -4.89 -19.78 2.99
CA GLY A 134 -5.16 -19.11 4.27
C GLY A 134 -4.38 -17.81 4.50
N GLN A 135 -3.83 -17.22 3.45
CA GLN A 135 -3.08 -15.96 3.47
C GLN A 135 -3.97 -14.72 3.32
N LEU A 136 -5.21 -14.93 2.87
CA LEU A 136 -6.27 -13.95 2.73
C LEU A 136 -7.59 -14.60 3.12
N GLU A 137 -8.42 -13.92 3.88
CA GLU A 137 -9.74 -14.42 4.24
C GLU A 137 -10.82 -13.86 3.30
N TYR A 138 -11.64 -14.76 2.74
CA TYR A 138 -12.79 -14.40 1.92
C TYR A 138 -14.05 -14.40 2.75
N VAL A 139 -14.70 -13.25 2.85
CA VAL A 139 -15.97 -13.08 3.57
C VAL A 139 -17.10 -13.14 2.55
N ASP A 140 -17.90 -14.23 2.61
CA ASP A 140 -19.05 -14.39 1.74
C ASP A 140 -20.27 -13.63 2.30
N ASP A 141 -20.17 -12.30 2.25
CA ASP A 141 -21.20 -11.39 2.74
C ASP A 141 -21.18 -10.10 1.89
N ILE A 142 -22.21 -9.25 2.08
CA ILE A 142 -22.32 -7.94 1.44
C ILE A 142 -21.28 -6.94 1.97
N GLU A 143 -20.74 -7.17 3.16
CA GLU A 143 -19.75 -6.31 3.81
C GLU A 143 -18.87 -7.10 4.79
N ILE A 144 -17.69 -6.55 5.10
CA ILE A 144 -16.88 -7.01 6.22
C ILE A 144 -17.42 -6.35 7.48
N HIS A 145 -18.11 -7.12 8.33
CA HIS A 145 -18.70 -6.57 9.54
C HIS A 145 -17.62 -6.12 10.55
N PRO A 146 -17.80 -4.96 11.22
CA PRO A 146 -16.83 -4.43 12.20
C PRO A 146 -16.40 -5.41 13.28
N SER A 147 -17.30 -6.30 13.71
CA SER A 147 -16.99 -7.30 14.72
C SER A 147 -15.97 -8.35 14.26
N VAL A 148 -15.82 -8.60 12.95
CA VAL A 148 -14.81 -9.51 12.41
C VAL A 148 -13.42 -8.98 12.78
N ILE A 149 -13.18 -7.70 12.55
CA ILE A 149 -11.92 -7.05 12.86
C ILE A 149 -11.66 -7.02 14.37
N ALA A 150 -12.65 -6.58 15.16
CA ALA A 150 -12.50 -6.47 16.61
C ALA A 150 -12.28 -7.84 17.29
N ASN A 151 -13.02 -8.87 16.85
CA ASN A 151 -12.87 -10.24 17.37
C ASN A 151 -11.51 -10.83 17.00
N TYR A 152 -11.03 -10.60 15.79
CA TYR A 152 -9.70 -11.04 15.36
C TYR A 152 -8.61 -10.43 16.24
N ILE A 153 -8.65 -9.11 16.47
CA ILE A 153 -7.68 -8.43 17.34
C ILE A 153 -7.74 -9.00 18.77
N ALA A 154 -8.95 -9.20 19.32
CA ALA A 154 -9.13 -9.75 20.65
C ALA A 154 -8.61 -11.20 20.76
N GLU A 155 -8.80 -12.03 19.73
CA GLU A 155 -8.34 -13.42 19.73
C GLU A 155 -6.82 -13.52 19.60
N ILE A 156 -6.25 -12.82 18.64
CA ILE A 156 -4.80 -12.80 18.44
C ILE A 156 -4.08 -12.09 19.59
N GLY A 157 -4.70 -11.04 20.14
CA GLY A 157 -4.19 -10.29 21.29
C GLY A 157 -4.01 -11.14 22.56
N LYS A 158 -4.66 -12.31 22.66
CA LYS A 158 -4.39 -13.28 23.75
C LYS A 158 -2.97 -13.83 23.71
N LYS A 159 -2.31 -13.79 22.55
CA LYS A 159 -0.94 -14.28 22.35
C LYS A 159 0.11 -13.23 22.61
N TYR A 160 -0.25 -11.93 22.51
CA TYR A 160 0.66 -10.80 22.52
C TYR A 160 0.21 -9.72 23.52
N SER A 161 1.12 -8.83 23.92
CA SER A 161 0.80 -7.66 24.73
C SER A 161 0.53 -6.47 23.81
N ILE A 162 -0.75 -6.18 23.52
CA ILE A 162 -1.12 -5.04 22.66
C ILE A 162 -0.97 -3.74 23.49
N ALA A 163 0.00 -2.92 23.10
CA ALA A 163 0.25 -1.63 23.73
C ALA A 163 -0.68 -0.53 23.18
N MET A 164 -0.95 -0.55 21.88
CA MET A 164 -1.74 0.47 21.19
C MET A 164 -2.39 -0.11 19.95
N VAL A 165 -3.62 0.30 19.68
CA VAL A 165 -4.31 0.06 18.40
C VAL A 165 -4.42 1.39 17.66
N ALA A 166 -3.99 1.43 16.41
CA ALA A 166 -4.00 2.61 15.56
C ALA A 166 -4.96 2.39 14.38
N ILE A 167 -5.81 3.37 14.12
CA ILE A 167 -6.77 3.35 13.01
C ILE A 167 -6.88 4.74 12.37
N ASP A 168 -7.14 4.78 11.06
CA ASP A 168 -7.47 6.03 10.38
C ASP A 168 -8.67 6.72 11.02
N ASN A 169 -8.52 8.01 11.28
CA ASN A 169 -9.57 8.82 11.90
C ASN A 169 -10.90 8.80 11.12
N TYR A 170 -10.84 8.70 9.78
CA TYR A 170 -12.03 8.63 8.92
C TYR A 170 -12.84 7.34 9.10
N ARG A 171 -12.15 6.21 9.39
CA ARG A 171 -12.78 4.90 9.49
C ARG A 171 -13.18 4.53 10.91
N TYR A 172 -12.67 5.26 11.89
CA TYR A 172 -12.92 4.97 13.30
C TYR A 172 -14.42 4.89 13.66
N SER A 173 -15.24 5.82 13.13
CA SER A 173 -16.68 5.83 13.42
C SER A 173 -17.41 4.53 13.03
N LEU A 174 -16.89 3.78 12.05
CA LEU A 174 -17.45 2.52 11.61
C LEU A 174 -17.11 1.35 12.54
N LEU A 175 -16.00 1.45 13.27
CA LEU A 175 -15.45 0.40 14.12
C LEU A 175 -15.58 0.69 15.62
N SER A 176 -15.89 1.93 16.02
CA SER A 176 -15.81 2.40 17.40
C SER A 176 -16.52 1.49 18.40
N ASP A 177 -17.78 1.10 18.10
CA ASP A 177 -18.58 0.27 18.99
C ASP A 177 -18.06 -1.17 19.10
N ALA A 178 -17.56 -1.72 18.00
CA ALA A 178 -17.00 -3.07 17.97
C ALA A 178 -15.67 -3.11 18.72
N LEU A 179 -14.80 -2.12 18.52
CA LEU A 179 -13.54 -1.99 19.24
C LEU A 179 -13.75 -1.76 20.74
N ALA A 180 -14.71 -0.90 21.11
CA ALA A 180 -15.03 -0.63 22.53
C ALA A 180 -15.50 -1.92 23.26
N ARG A 181 -16.33 -2.76 22.60
CA ARG A 181 -16.72 -4.07 23.14
C ARG A 181 -15.54 -5.03 23.30
N ALA A 182 -14.50 -4.88 22.48
CA ALA A 182 -13.24 -5.62 22.61
C ALA A 182 -12.26 -5.00 23.61
N GLY A 183 -12.66 -3.96 24.38
CA GLY A 183 -11.81 -3.27 25.35
C GLY A 183 -10.81 -2.30 24.72
N ILE A 184 -11.03 -1.89 23.48
CA ILE A 184 -10.17 -0.97 22.75
C ILE A 184 -10.89 0.36 22.59
N SER A 185 -10.46 1.39 23.32
CA SER A 185 -11.09 2.70 23.28
C SER A 185 -10.12 3.82 23.71
N LYS A 186 -10.51 5.05 23.45
CA LYS A 186 -9.76 6.23 23.92
C LYS A 186 -9.77 6.32 25.45
N GLU A 187 -10.87 5.94 26.08
CA GLU A 187 -11.02 5.95 27.53
C GLU A 187 -10.04 4.99 28.20
N HIS A 188 -9.79 3.85 27.58
CA HIS A 188 -8.76 2.91 28.06
C HIS A 188 -7.33 3.33 27.72
N GLY A 189 -7.16 4.38 26.92
CA GLY A 189 -5.83 4.88 26.55
C GLY A 189 -5.05 3.98 25.59
N ASN A 190 -5.71 2.99 24.97
CA ASN A 190 -5.10 2.01 24.08
C ASN A 190 -5.51 2.15 22.60
N LEU A 191 -6.13 3.29 22.25
CA LEU A 191 -6.56 3.59 20.88
C LEU A 191 -5.97 4.92 20.40
N MET A 192 -5.32 4.92 19.24
CA MET A 192 -4.79 6.08 18.57
C MET A 192 -5.51 6.32 17.24
N LEU A 193 -5.98 7.54 17.01
CA LEU A 193 -6.51 7.95 15.70
C LEU A 193 -5.41 8.57 14.86
N VAL A 194 -5.08 7.91 13.76
CA VAL A 194 -4.03 8.33 12.83
C VAL A 194 -4.57 9.40 11.90
N LYS A 195 -3.83 10.48 11.74
CA LYS A 195 -4.07 11.56 10.79
C LYS A 195 -3.06 11.46 9.63
N GLN A 196 -3.39 12.08 8.52
CA GLN A 196 -2.49 12.11 7.35
C GLN A 196 -1.12 12.74 7.67
N THR A 197 -1.09 13.73 8.56
CA THR A 197 0.16 14.34 9.05
C THR A 197 1.05 13.34 9.78
N ASP A 198 0.47 12.40 10.51
CA ASP A 198 1.21 11.39 11.26
C ASP A 198 1.86 10.40 10.29
N ILE A 199 1.15 10.04 9.21
CA ILE A 199 1.68 9.18 8.14
C ILE A 199 2.91 9.82 7.49
N ILE A 200 2.87 11.11 7.19
CA ILE A 200 3.98 11.83 6.57
C ILE A 200 5.23 11.79 7.45
N THR A 201 5.08 11.86 8.77
CA THR A 201 6.21 11.85 9.69
C THR A 201 6.91 10.50 9.80
N VAL A 202 6.21 9.40 9.51
CA VAL A 202 6.80 8.05 9.58
C VAL A 202 7.42 7.58 8.25
N VAL A 203 7.13 8.25 7.13
CA VAL A 203 7.68 7.87 5.81
C VAL A 203 9.20 7.72 5.82
N PRO A 204 10.01 8.67 6.36
CA PRO A 204 11.47 8.52 6.40
C PRO A 204 11.93 7.31 7.22
N ILE A 205 11.18 6.94 8.26
CA ILE A 205 11.49 5.77 9.09
C ILE A 205 11.23 4.49 8.29
N ILE A 206 10.13 4.45 7.55
CA ILE A 206 9.77 3.32 6.68
C ILE A 206 10.82 3.13 5.58
N ASP A 207 11.23 4.23 4.92
CA ASP A 207 12.29 4.23 3.91
C ASP A 207 13.60 3.67 4.49
N HIS A 208 13.99 4.14 5.66
CA HIS A 208 15.18 3.66 6.35
C HIS A 208 15.09 2.15 6.66
N CYS A 209 13.94 1.67 7.14
CA CYS A 209 13.74 0.26 7.43
C CYS A 209 13.82 -0.63 6.17
N PHE A 210 13.27 -0.17 5.04
CA PHE A 210 13.39 -0.89 3.77
C PHE A 210 14.83 -0.93 3.25
N LEU A 211 15.52 0.21 3.22
CA LEU A 211 16.89 0.31 2.75
C LEU A 211 17.86 -0.58 3.55
N ASN A 212 17.65 -0.68 4.85
CA ASN A 212 18.47 -1.53 5.73
C ASN A 212 17.91 -2.95 5.91
N GLN A 213 16.82 -3.29 5.21
CA GLN A 213 16.18 -4.60 5.25
C GLN A 213 15.80 -5.05 6.66
N TYR A 214 15.29 -4.14 7.48
CA TYR A 214 14.89 -4.40 8.87
C TYR A 214 13.52 -5.07 8.99
N PHE A 215 12.69 -5.03 7.94
CA PHE A 215 11.37 -5.67 7.93
C PHE A 215 11.46 -7.19 7.76
N HIS A 216 10.71 -7.92 8.58
CA HIS A 216 10.50 -9.36 8.55
C HIS A 216 8.99 -9.63 8.53
N TRP A 217 8.47 -10.12 7.43
CA TRP A 217 7.03 -10.34 7.23
C TRP A 217 6.66 -11.81 7.03
N GLY A 218 7.65 -12.72 7.15
CA GLY A 218 7.42 -14.11 6.80
C GLY A 218 6.95 -14.27 5.35
N ASP A 219 6.23 -15.35 5.07
CA ASP A 219 5.61 -15.57 3.76
C ASP A 219 4.24 -14.89 3.66
N ASP A 220 4.22 -13.56 3.62
CA ASP A 220 3.02 -12.76 3.43
C ASP A 220 2.98 -12.10 2.03
N PRO A 221 2.39 -12.76 1.03
CA PRO A 221 2.28 -12.21 -0.32
C PRO A 221 1.27 -11.06 -0.40
N VAL A 222 0.27 -11.01 0.49
CA VAL A 222 -0.76 -9.97 0.51
C VAL A 222 -0.15 -8.64 0.91
N LEU A 223 0.61 -8.62 2.01
CA LEU A 223 1.29 -7.41 2.49
C LEU A 223 2.33 -6.92 1.47
N ARG A 224 3.12 -7.83 0.87
CA ARG A 224 4.07 -7.48 -0.19
C ARG A 224 3.38 -6.89 -1.42
N TRP A 225 2.27 -7.48 -1.85
CA TRP A 225 1.49 -6.96 -2.97
C TRP A 225 0.89 -5.58 -2.67
N ALA A 226 0.29 -5.39 -1.50
CA ALA A 226 -0.26 -4.12 -1.07
C ALA A 226 0.82 -3.02 -1.04
N THR A 227 1.99 -3.31 -0.45
CA THR A 227 3.12 -2.38 -0.41
C THR A 227 3.61 -2.00 -1.80
N ASN A 228 3.71 -2.97 -2.72
CA ASN A 228 4.12 -2.71 -4.11
C ASN A 228 3.14 -1.82 -4.87
N ASN A 229 1.86 -1.84 -4.49
CA ASN A 229 0.82 -1.00 -5.09
C ASN A 229 0.62 0.33 -4.38
N THR A 230 1.24 0.53 -3.22
CA THR A 230 1.20 1.79 -2.48
C THR A 230 2.07 2.84 -3.15
N LYS A 231 1.53 4.06 -3.29
CA LYS A 231 2.24 5.20 -3.88
C LYS A 231 2.42 6.31 -2.86
N VAL A 232 3.61 6.87 -2.83
CA VAL A 232 3.90 8.09 -2.05
C VAL A 232 3.41 9.29 -2.85
N ILE A 233 2.42 10.01 -2.34
CA ILE A 233 1.92 11.25 -2.93
C ILE A 233 2.67 12.41 -2.28
N ARG A 234 3.50 13.11 -3.05
CA ARG A 234 4.12 14.36 -2.60
C ARG A 234 3.13 15.51 -2.83
N TYR A 235 2.58 16.07 -1.77
CA TYR A 235 1.85 17.32 -1.88
C TYR A 235 2.85 18.44 -2.16
N GLY A 236 2.82 18.99 -3.38
CA GLY A 236 3.54 20.23 -3.70
C GLY A 236 3.04 21.34 -2.77
N ARG A 237 3.94 22.13 -2.16
CA ARG A 237 3.55 23.41 -1.59
C ARG A 237 2.86 24.19 -2.71
N GLN A 238 1.58 24.52 -2.55
CA GLN A 238 1.01 25.62 -3.32
C GLN A 238 1.87 26.84 -3.02
N GLN A 239 2.69 27.25 -4.00
CA GLN A 239 3.26 28.57 -3.96
C GLN A 239 2.05 29.52 -4.02
N GLY A 240 1.80 30.20 -2.92
CA GLY A 240 0.85 31.28 -2.88
C GLY A 240 1.17 32.24 -4.02
N ALA A 241 0.18 32.51 -4.84
CA ALA A 241 0.21 33.67 -5.73
C ALA A 241 0.14 34.89 -4.80
N ASP A 242 1.21 35.68 -4.77
CA ASP A 242 1.18 37.10 -4.42
C ASP A 242 0.67 37.89 -5.60
#